data_ccd0b8d0a514f6516995269e5e1568cd
#
_entry.id   ccd0b8d0a514f6516995269e5e1568cd
#
_cell.length_a   1.000
_cell.length_b   1.000
_cell.length_c   1.000
_cell.angle_alpha   90.00
_cell.angle_beta   90.00
_cell.angle_gamma   90.00
#
_symmetry.space_group_name_H-M   'P 1'
#
loop_
_entity.id
_entity.type
_entity.pdbx_description
1 polymer ?
#
loop_
_entity_poly.entity_id
_entity_poly.type
_entity_poly.pdbx_seq_one_letter_code
_entity_poly.pdbx_strand_id
1 'polypeptide(L)'
;MNDMRYKNVVWDWNGTLLDDVKISVDTINVMLERKHLGKLTVEEYRSIFGFPVKPYYESIGFDFSQDDWEEVSRDFVNIYNDLAEKVELTPGIIPVLEGIKRKGIRQYVLSALKEDLLIGMLERFGIREYFEGVCGSNNIYADGKVAS
;
A
#
# COMPACT_ATOMS: atom_id res chain seq x y z
N MET A 1 -13.09 19.25 27.09
CA MET A 1 -12.18 19.28 27.09
C MET A 1 -11.32 18.64 26.37
N ASN A 2 -10.60 18.90 25.89
CA ASN A 2 -9.82 18.38 24.97
C ASN A 2 -8.59 17.89 25.49
N ASP A 3 -8.66 16.80 26.12
CA ASP A 3 -7.49 16.10 26.49
C ASP A 3 -6.93 15.48 25.23
N MET A 4 -6.01 16.15 24.61
CA MET A 4 -5.38 15.67 23.42
C MET A 4 -4.28 14.70 23.80
N ARG A 5 -4.65 13.46 24.07
CA ARG A 5 -3.69 12.41 24.40
C ARG A 5 -2.72 12.15 23.27
N TYR A 6 -3.20 12.31 22.02
CA TYR A 6 -2.40 12.02 20.84
C TYR A 6 -2.17 13.30 20.05
N LYS A 7 -0.92 13.60 19.79
CA LYS A 7 -0.52 14.77 19.00
C LYS A 7 -0.16 14.39 17.58
N ASN A 8 -0.02 13.10 17.33
CA ASN A 8 0.38 12.60 16.01
C ASN A 8 -0.44 11.39 15.65
N VAL A 9 -0.77 11.27 14.37
CA VAL A 9 -1.43 10.10 13.79
C VAL A 9 -0.56 9.62 12.66
N VAL A 10 -0.27 8.32 12.63
CA VAL A 10 0.44 7.70 11.54
C VAL A 10 -0.54 6.83 10.77
N TRP A 11 -0.70 7.11 9.49
CA TRP A 11 -1.62 6.41 8.61
C TRP A 11 -0.89 5.39 7.77
N ASP A 12 -1.52 4.23 7.59
CA ASP A 12 -1.13 3.29 6.57
C ASP A 12 -1.76 3.72 5.25
N TRP A 13 -1.11 3.41 4.12
CA TRP A 13 -1.61 3.82 2.80
C TRP A 13 -2.50 2.76 2.18
N ASN A 14 -1.90 1.63 1.77
CA ASN A 14 -2.63 0.59 1.05
C ASN A 14 -3.67 -0.08 1.94
N GLY A 15 -4.91 -0.12 1.46
CA GLY A 15 -6.00 -0.75 2.19
C GLY A 15 -6.54 0.07 3.37
N THR A 16 -6.03 1.25 3.61
CA THR A 16 -6.48 2.13 4.69
C THR A 16 -6.92 3.47 4.13
N LEU A 17 -5.99 4.32 3.70
CA LEU A 17 -6.32 5.58 3.02
C LEU A 17 -6.74 5.31 1.58
N LEU A 18 -6.09 4.37 0.93
CA LEU A 18 -6.38 3.98 -0.43
C LEU A 18 -7.24 2.72 -0.43
N ASP A 19 -8.35 2.75 -1.14
CA ASP A 19 -9.25 1.60 -1.27
C ASP A 19 -8.77 0.72 -2.41
N ASP A 20 -7.66 0.03 -2.19
CA ASP A 20 -6.95 -0.69 -3.23
C ASP A 20 -6.86 -2.19 -3.03
N VAL A 21 -7.55 -2.75 -2.05
CA VAL A 21 -7.46 -4.19 -1.79
C VAL A 21 -7.80 -4.99 -3.05
N LYS A 22 -8.86 -4.60 -3.75
CA LYS A 22 -9.24 -5.27 -4.98
C LYS A 22 -8.16 -5.13 -6.05
N ILE A 23 -7.55 -3.95 -6.17
CA ILE A 23 -6.48 -3.73 -7.15
C ILE A 23 -5.26 -4.60 -6.81
N SER A 24 -4.93 -4.72 -5.54
CA SER A 24 -3.82 -5.59 -5.11
C SER A 24 -4.08 -7.05 -5.45
N VAL A 25 -5.31 -7.51 -5.20
CA VAL A 25 -5.70 -8.89 -5.53
C VAL A 25 -5.68 -9.10 -7.04
N ASP A 26 -6.23 -8.16 -7.80
CA ASP A 26 -6.24 -8.27 -9.27
C ASP A 26 -4.81 -8.30 -9.82
N THR A 27 -3.91 -7.50 -9.24
CA THR A 27 -2.51 -7.48 -9.66
C THR A 27 -1.84 -8.84 -9.46
N ILE A 28 -1.97 -9.39 -8.25
CA ILE A 28 -1.33 -10.68 -7.97
C ILE A 28 -1.96 -11.79 -8.81
N ASN A 29 -3.27 -11.71 -9.08
CA ASN A 29 -3.95 -12.70 -9.91
C ASN A 29 -3.48 -12.66 -11.37
N VAL A 30 -3.15 -11.50 -11.91
CA VAL A 30 -2.53 -11.41 -13.24
C VAL A 30 -1.19 -12.14 -13.24
N MET A 31 -0.39 -11.95 -12.20
CA MET A 31 0.91 -12.62 -12.10
C MET A 31 0.76 -14.12 -11.93
N LEU A 32 -0.19 -14.56 -11.11
CA LEU A 32 -0.46 -15.98 -10.92
C LEU A 32 -0.94 -16.64 -12.22
N GLU A 33 -1.81 -15.96 -12.97
CA GLU A 33 -2.29 -16.47 -14.24
C GLU A 33 -1.16 -16.68 -15.24
N ARG A 34 -0.20 -15.76 -15.28
CA ARG A 34 0.98 -15.89 -16.16
C ARG A 34 1.82 -17.12 -15.83
N LYS A 35 1.77 -17.56 -14.57
CA LYS A 35 2.50 -18.74 -14.11
C LYS A 35 1.62 -19.99 -14.08
N HIS A 36 0.40 -19.90 -14.55
CA HIS A 36 -0.58 -20.99 -14.50
C HIS A 36 -0.86 -21.49 -13.08
N LEU A 37 -0.82 -20.56 -12.12
CA LEU A 37 -1.17 -20.82 -10.72
C LEU A 37 -2.61 -20.40 -10.46
N GLY A 38 -3.19 -20.91 -9.37
CA GLY A 38 -4.57 -20.60 -9.01
C GLY A 38 -4.74 -19.17 -8.53
N LYS A 39 -5.90 -18.59 -8.81
CA LYS A 39 -6.21 -17.22 -8.39
C LYS A 39 -6.58 -17.16 -6.91
N LEU A 40 -6.38 -16.00 -6.31
CA LEU A 40 -6.78 -15.71 -4.94
C LEU A 40 -8.08 -14.92 -4.94
N THR A 41 -8.91 -15.18 -3.92
CA THR A 41 -10.02 -14.29 -3.59
C THR A 41 -9.51 -13.19 -2.67
N VAL A 42 -10.31 -12.13 -2.49
CA VAL A 42 -9.97 -11.07 -1.54
C VAL A 42 -9.82 -11.64 -0.13
N GLU A 43 -10.67 -12.58 0.26
CA GLU A 43 -10.61 -13.20 1.58
C GLU A 43 -9.33 -14.01 1.78
N GLU A 44 -8.94 -14.78 0.78
CA GLU A 44 -7.69 -15.54 0.82
C GLU A 44 -6.49 -14.60 0.91
N TYR A 45 -6.49 -13.55 0.10
CA TYR A 45 -5.44 -12.54 0.14
C TYR A 45 -5.29 -11.95 1.54
N ARG A 46 -6.40 -11.54 2.15
CA ARG A 46 -6.36 -10.93 3.49
C ARG A 46 -5.84 -11.89 4.55
N SER A 47 -6.08 -13.18 4.38
CA SER A 47 -5.65 -14.16 5.38
C SER A 47 -4.17 -14.48 5.31
N ILE A 48 -3.53 -14.31 4.15
CA ILE A 48 -2.15 -14.72 3.96
C ILE A 48 -1.18 -13.57 3.70
N PHE A 49 -1.69 -12.40 3.32
CA PHE A 49 -0.82 -11.27 3.05
C PHE A 49 -0.13 -10.80 4.33
N GLY A 50 1.15 -10.47 4.23
CA GLY A 50 1.91 -9.92 5.34
C GLY A 50 3.25 -9.35 4.90
N PHE A 51 3.93 -8.72 5.85
CA PHE A 51 5.26 -8.17 5.63
C PHE A 51 6.27 -8.94 6.46
N PRO A 52 7.45 -9.17 5.92
CA PRO A 52 7.85 -8.86 4.54
C PRO A 52 7.05 -9.67 3.53
N VAL A 53 6.92 -9.17 2.31
CA VAL A 53 6.02 -9.79 1.33
C VAL A 53 6.58 -11.03 0.67
N LYS A 54 7.89 -11.26 0.73
CA LYS A 54 8.50 -12.41 0.05
C LYS A 54 7.93 -13.75 0.51
N PRO A 55 7.78 -14.02 1.82
CA PRO A 55 7.13 -15.25 2.27
C PRO A 55 5.70 -15.39 1.78
N TYR A 56 4.97 -14.29 1.65
CA TYR A 56 3.63 -14.29 1.09
C TYR A 56 3.66 -14.77 -0.36
N TYR A 57 4.56 -14.25 -1.19
CA TYR A 57 4.68 -14.72 -2.59
C TYR A 57 5.01 -16.21 -2.64
N GLU A 58 5.90 -16.67 -1.75
CA GLU A 58 6.25 -18.09 -1.71
C GLU A 58 5.06 -18.95 -1.36
N SER A 59 4.21 -18.48 -0.45
CA SER A 59 3.03 -19.24 -0.03
C SER A 59 2.00 -19.43 -1.14
N ILE A 60 2.00 -18.57 -2.15
CA ILE A 60 1.04 -18.65 -3.26
C ILE A 60 1.64 -19.27 -4.52
N GLY A 61 2.87 -19.75 -4.44
CA GLY A 61 3.45 -20.58 -5.50
C GLY A 61 4.68 -20.01 -6.21
N PHE A 62 5.17 -18.84 -5.82
CA PHE A 62 6.42 -18.33 -6.38
C PHE A 62 7.60 -19.09 -5.79
N ASP A 63 8.58 -19.37 -6.64
CA ASP A 63 9.79 -20.10 -6.23
C ASP A 63 11.01 -19.25 -6.57
N PHE A 64 11.55 -18.57 -5.58
CA PHE A 64 12.67 -17.64 -5.80
C PHE A 64 14.02 -18.32 -6.00
N SER A 65 14.03 -19.66 -6.04
CA SER A 65 15.19 -20.37 -6.57
C SER A 65 15.21 -20.31 -8.11
N GLN A 66 14.06 -20.06 -8.74
CA GLN A 66 13.88 -19.96 -10.17
C GLN A 66 13.41 -18.59 -10.63
N ASP A 67 12.52 -17.97 -9.84
CA ASP A 67 12.00 -16.63 -10.14
C ASP A 67 12.96 -15.58 -9.57
N ASP A 68 13.21 -14.53 -10.35
CA ASP A 68 14.03 -13.42 -9.89
C ASP A 68 13.19 -12.48 -9.07
N TRP A 69 13.56 -12.28 -7.81
CA TRP A 69 12.85 -11.41 -6.89
C TRP A 69 12.69 -9.97 -7.43
N GLU A 70 13.75 -9.43 -8.04
CA GLU A 70 13.69 -8.07 -8.58
C GLU A 70 12.69 -7.97 -9.74
N GLU A 71 12.68 -8.99 -10.59
CA GLU A 71 11.75 -9.02 -11.71
C GLU A 71 10.30 -9.15 -11.24
N VAL A 72 10.05 -10.02 -10.27
CA VAL A 72 8.71 -10.19 -9.68
C VAL A 72 8.24 -8.89 -9.05
N SER A 73 9.11 -8.23 -8.29
CA SER A 73 8.75 -6.95 -7.65
C SER A 73 8.45 -5.87 -8.67
N ARG A 74 9.22 -5.82 -9.75
CA ARG A 74 9.02 -4.84 -10.81
C ARG A 74 7.72 -5.12 -11.58
N ASP A 75 7.43 -6.38 -11.84
CA ASP A 75 6.18 -6.77 -12.52
C ASP A 75 4.98 -6.36 -11.69
N PHE A 76 5.03 -6.58 -10.38
CA PHE A 76 3.94 -6.15 -9.50
C PHE A 76 3.69 -4.65 -9.61
N VAL A 77 4.75 -3.84 -9.50
CA VAL A 77 4.62 -2.39 -9.57
C VAL A 77 4.02 -1.95 -10.91
N ASN A 78 4.50 -2.54 -12.01
CA ASN A 78 4.01 -2.17 -13.34
C ASN A 78 2.55 -2.52 -13.53
N ILE A 79 2.14 -3.72 -13.14
CA ILE A 79 0.74 -4.15 -13.26
C ILE A 79 -0.15 -3.35 -12.34
N TYR A 80 0.29 -3.15 -11.10
CA TYR A 80 -0.44 -2.36 -10.12
C TYR A 80 -0.68 -0.94 -10.63
N ASN A 81 0.35 -0.30 -11.17
CA ASN A 81 0.21 1.06 -11.69
C ASN A 81 -0.79 1.15 -12.84
N ASP A 82 -0.81 0.14 -13.71
CA ASP A 82 -1.79 0.11 -14.79
C ASP A 82 -3.22 -0.02 -14.27
N LEU A 83 -3.42 -0.84 -13.26
CA LEU A 83 -4.74 -1.06 -12.66
C LEU A 83 -5.14 0.08 -11.72
N ALA A 84 -4.17 0.75 -11.13
CA ALA A 84 -4.42 1.78 -10.11
C ALA A 84 -4.97 3.09 -10.69
N GLU A 85 -5.03 3.25 -11.98
CA GLU A 85 -5.61 4.46 -12.59
C GLU A 85 -7.05 4.69 -12.14
N LYS A 86 -7.76 3.62 -11.79
CA LYS A 86 -9.16 3.68 -11.36
C LYS A 86 -9.35 3.55 -9.86
N VAL A 87 -8.25 3.45 -9.11
CA VAL A 87 -8.35 3.31 -7.66
C VAL A 87 -8.79 4.63 -7.03
N GLU A 88 -9.51 4.54 -5.94
CA GLU A 88 -10.02 5.70 -5.22
C GLU A 88 -9.61 5.65 -3.75
N LEU A 89 -9.70 6.79 -3.08
CA LEU A 89 -9.51 6.85 -1.64
C LEU A 89 -10.65 6.13 -0.94
N THR A 90 -10.38 5.65 0.27
CA THR A 90 -11.41 5.06 1.11
C THR A 90 -12.55 6.09 1.31
N PRO A 91 -13.81 5.68 1.08
CA PRO A 91 -14.94 6.61 1.23
C PRO A 91 -14.97 7.27 2.60
N GLY A 92 -15.20 8.58 2.62
CA GLY A 92 -15.28 9.34 3.86
C GLY A 92 -13.97 9.71 4.50
N ILE A 93 -12.82 9.38 3.87
CA ILE A 93 -11.51 9.63 4.49
C ILE A 93 -11.16 11.12 4.52
N ILE A 94 -11.49 11.88 3.50
CA ILE A 94 -11.11 13.29 3.44
C ILE A 94 -11.69 14.10 4.60
N PRO A 95 -12.99 13.99 4.91
CA PRO A 95 -13.52 14.68 6.10
C PRO A 95 -12.80 14.29 7.39
N VAL A 96 -12.34 13.05 7.51
CA VAL A 96 -11.59 12.61 8.69
C VAL A 96 -10.23 13.30 8.74
N LEU A 97 -9.51 13.36 7.61
CA LEU A 97 -8.22 14.04 7.54
C LEU A 97 -8.36 15.53 7.87
N GLU A 98 -9.40 16.16 7.34
CA GLU A 98 -9.68 17.56 7.63
C GLU A 98 -10.00 17.80 9.10
N GLY A 99 -10.80 16.94 9.69
CA GLY A 99 -11.18 17.04 11.09
C GLY A 99 -9.99 16.92 12.03
N ILE A 100 -9.08 15.99 11.74
CA ILE A 100 -7.88 15.80 12.52
C ILE A 100 -6.96 17.02 12.39
N LYS A 101 -6.81 17.52 11.18
CA LYS A 101 -5.99 18.72 10.95
C LYS A 101 -6.53 19.92 11.71
N ARG A 102 -7.85 20.12 11.71
CA ARG A 102 -8.47 21.22 12.45
C ARG A 102 -8.23 21.16 13.95
N LYS A 103 -8.04 19.96 14.46
CA LYS A 103 -7.73 19.77 15.90
C LYS A 103 -6.27 20.01 16.23
N GLY A 104 -5.45 20.35 15.25
CA GLY A 104 -4.04 20.58 15.44
C GLY A 104 -3.20 19.33 15.60
N ILE A 105 -3.77 18.17 15.27
CA ILE A 105 -3.06 16.90 15.34
C ILE A 105 -2.28 16.72 14.05
N ARG A 106 -0.99 16.39 14.18
CA ARG A 106 -0.13 16.16 13.02
C ARG A 106 -0.37 14.77 12.47
N GLN A 107 -0.40 14.68 11.15
CA GLN A 107 -0.63 13.42 10.47
C GLN A 107 0.56 13.05 9.60
N TYR A 108 0.87 11.78 9.56
CA TYR A 108 1.98 11.22 8.78
C TYR A 108 1.45 10.00 8.03
N VAL A 109 2.10 9.67 6.92
CA VAL A 109 1.79 8.46 6.20
C VAL A 109 3.05 7.58 6.16
N LEU A 110 2.87 6.30 6.43
CA LEU A 110 3.95 5.32 6.41
C LEU A 110 3.51 4.15 5.53
N SER A 111 4.29 3.79 4.53
CA SER A 111 3.94 2.72 3.60
C SER A 111 5.18 1.98 3.11
N ALA A 112 4.99 0.73 2.74
CA ALA A 112 6.02 -0.05 2.08
C ALA A 112 6.16 0.31 0.59
N LEU A 113 5.22 1.11 0.06
CA LEU A 113 5.29 1.59 -1.31
C LEU A 113 6.51 2.51 -1.49
N LYS A 114 7.12 2.49 -2.67
CA LYS A 114 8.25 3.38 -2.95
C LYS A 114 7.82 4.84 -2.71
N GLU A 115 8.66 5.58 -2.00
CA GLU A 115 8.27 6.92 -1.52
C GLU A 115 7.86 7.88 -2.64
N ASP A 116 8.56 7.87 -3.76
CA ASP A 116 8.22 8.73 -4.89
C ASP A 116 6.83 8.43 -5.44
N LEU A 117 6.48 7.14 -5.50
CA LEU A 117 5.16 6.72 -5.96
C LEU A 117 4.09 7.13 -4.96
N LEU A 118 4.38 6.99 -3.68
CA LEU A 118 3.46 7.37 -2.62
C LEU A 118 3.17 8.86 -2.67
N ILE A 119 4.20 9.70 -2.76
CA ILE A 119 4.04 11.15 -2.85
C ILE A 119 3.21 11.51 -4.08
N GLY A 120 3.51 10.89 -5.23
CA GLY A 120 2.77 11.13 -6.45
C GLY A 120 1.29 10.81 -6.31
N MET A 121 0.96 9.74 -5.61
CA MET A 121 -0.43 9.39 -5.36
C MET A 121 -1.13 10.36 -4.41
N LEU A 122 -0.45 10.78 -3.36
CA LEU A 122 -1.00 11.79 -2.44
C LEU A 122 -1.31 13.10 -3.16
N GLU A 123 -0.43 13.50 -4.08
CA GLU A 123 -0.65 14.69 -4.89
C GLU A 123 -1.80 14.50 -5.88
N ARG A 124 -1.87 13.31 -6.50
CA ARG A 124 -2.96 12.97 -7.42
C ARG A 124 -4.33 13.11 -6.76
N PHE A 125 -4.44 12.67 -5.52
CA PHE A 125 -5.70 12.74 -4.79
C PHE A 125 -5.93 14.08 -4.08
N GLY A 126 -4.95 14.98 -4.12
CA GLY A 126 -5.07 16.30 -3.50
C GLY A 126 -5.03 16.28 -1.98
N ILE A 127 -4.41 15.26 -1.38
CA ILE A 127 -4.38 15.11 0.08
C ILE A 127 -2.98 15.24 0.69
N ARG A 128 -1.97 15.53 -0.13
CA ARG A 128 -0.59 15.67 0.37
C ARG A 128 -0.48 16.69 1.49
N GLU A 129 -1.25 17.76 1.40
CA GLU A 129 -1.20 18.86 2.37
C GLU A 129 -1.63 18.47 3.78
N TYR A 130 -2.36 17.37 3.94
CA TYR A 130 -2.79 16.93 5.28
C TYR A 130 -1.67 16.27 6.08
N PHE A 131 -0.56 15.95 5.45
CA PHE A 131 0.50 15.17 6.10
C PHE A 131 1.76 16.01 6.32
N GLU A 132 2.24 16.00 7.58
CA GLU A 132 3.50 16.64 7.94
C GLU A 132 4.68 15.89 7.37
N GLY A 133 4.58 14.57 7.28
CA GLY A 133 5.62 13.73 6.75
C GLY A 133 5.08 12.52 6.02
N VAL A 134 5.85 12.09 5.02
CA VAL A 134 5.53 10.93 4.21
C VAL A 134 6.76 10.03 4.22
N CYS A 135 6.58 8.80 4.64
CA CYS A 135 7.68 7.84 4.68
C CYS A 135 7.30 6.61 3.88
N GLY A 136 7.97 6.41 2.78
CA GLY A 136 7.81 5.24 1.93
C GLY A 136 9.07 4.41 1.92
N SER A 137 9.07 3.37 1.10
CA SER A 137 10.28 2.57 0.87
C SER A 137 11.21 3.32 -0.08
N ASN A 138 12.51 3.07 0.05
CA ASN A 138 13.48 3.60 -0.90
C ASN A 138 13.65 2.68 -2.12
N ASN A 139 12.89 1.59 -2.19
CA ASN A 139 12.92 0.65 -3.31
C ASN A 139 11.54 0.03 -3.51
N ILE A 140 11.40 -0.80 -4.55
CA ILE A 140 10.13 -1.43 -4.91
C ILE A 140 9.93 -2.82 -4.30
N TYR A 141 10.81 -3.28 -3.44
CA TYR A 141 10.82 -4.69 -3.01
C TYR A 141 9.91 -4.97 -1.82
N ALA A 142 9.33 -3.95 -1.22
CA ALA A 142 8.38 -4.09 -0.11
C ALA A 142 8.92 -4.99 1.00
N ASP A 143 10.12 -4.65 1.50
CA ASP A 143 10.80 -5.45 2.52
C ASP A 143 10.14 -5.37 3.89
N GLY A 144 9.11 -4.54 4.02
CA GLY A 144 8.40 -4.34 5.26
C GLY A 144 8.52 -2.90 5.74
N LYS A 145 7.71 -2.56 6.73
CA LYS A 145 7.66 -1.20 7.27
C LYS A 145 8.63 -1.08 8.45
N VAL A 146 9.88 -1.30 8.17
CA VAL A 146 10.90 -1.20 9.21
C VAL A 146 11.26 0.26 9.37
N ALA A 147 11.26 0.71 10.62
CA ALA A 147 11.67 2.07 10.90
C ALA A 147 13.13 2.22 10.57
N SER A 148 13.45 3.15 9.73
CA SER A 148 14.82 3.45 9.37
C SER A 148 15.29 4.66 10.15
#